data_3d4876628c0e93d5f606429a90bd7d56
#
_entry.id   3d4876628c0e93d5f606429a90bd7d56
#
_cell.length_a   1.000
_cell.length_b   1.000
_cell.length_c   1.000
_cell.angle_alpha   90.00
_cell.angle_beta   90.00
_cell.angle_gamma   90.00
#
_symmetry.space_group_name_H-M   'P 1'
#
loop_
_entity.id
_entity.type
_entity.pdbx_description
1 polymer ?
#
loop_
_entity_poly.entity_id
_entity_poly.type
_entity_poly.pdbx_seq_one_letter_code
_entity_poly.pdbx_strand_id
1 'polypeptide(L)'
;MKASEPVRDLVMIHGAWQGSWAWAALIPKLEAAGFRCHAVDMPGNGHDRTRPEDVSMAIYMAYLRGVLDGIGGPVIVIGHSSGGIIASQLGEEEAKRVKSILYIAGMMLLSGMKFAELVADFSKNDPAALGIVPYLAWSRDRETSTVKPGAARKIFYQDCSNPKANAAAKLLRPHPERGRDIAARLTKGRFGRIPRAFIEARLDQSVLHKMQRRMQKLVPGAHRYSIDSGHAPQLAQPDALAKIIGRAIAGLLD
;
A
#
# COMPACT_ATOMS: atom_id res chain seq x y z
N MET A 1 15.94 31.46 -11.58
CA MET A 1 15.56 30.42 -10.59
C MET A 1 16.06 29.09 -11.14
N LYS A 2 16.94 28.34 -10.42
CA LYS A 2 17.28 26.97 -10.82
C LYS A 2 16.00 26.12 -10.75
N ALA A 3 15.64 25.46 -11.84
CA ALA A 3 14.57 24.47 -11.82
C ALA A 3 14.93 23.44 -10.71
N SER A 4 14.02 23.20 -9.79
CA SER A 4 14.24 22.18 -8.76
C SER A 4 14.41 20.83 -9.47
N GLU A 5 15.43 20.05 -9.10
CA GLU A 5 15.57 18.70 -9.66
C GLU A 5 14.29 17.90 -9.44
N PRO A 6 13.87 17.09 -10.43
CA PRO A 6 12.66 16.29 -10.30
C PRO A 6 12.81 15.31 -9.13
N VAL A 7 11.73 15.14 -8.36
CA VAL A 7 11.69 14.16 -7.24
C VAL A 7 11.80 12.74 -7.79
N ARG A 8 12.82 12.01 -7.39
CA ARG A 8 13.12 10.67 -7.91
C ARG A 8 13.06 9.56 -6.86
N ASP A 9 13.00 9.91 -5.57
CA ASP A 9 12.97 8.94 -4.47
C ASP A 9 11.56 8.44 -4.21
N LEU A 10 11.37 7.13 -4.33
CA LEU A 10 10.11 6.43 -4.12
C LEU A 10 10.19 5.63 -2.81
N VAL A 11 9.45 6.02 -1.79
CA VAL A 11 9.26 5.22 -0.57
C VAL A 11 8.08 4.29 -0.78
N MET A 12 8.32 2.97 -0.77
CA MET A 12 7.37 1.95 -1.19
C MET A 12 6.91 1.12 0.01
N ILE A 13 5.65 1.33 0.43
CA ILE A 13 5.03 0.74 1.61
C ILE A 13 4.14 -0.42 1.17
N HIS A 14 4.49 -1.64 1.61
CA HIS A 14 3.79 -2.88 1.26
C HIS A 14 2.43 -3.04 1.98
N GLY A 15 1.63 -4.00 1.53
CA GLY A 15 0.37 -4.40 2.18
C GLY A 15 0.59 -5.35 3.38
N ALA A 16 -0.51 -5.66 4.09
CA ALA A 16 -0.48 -6.60 5.21
C ALA A 16 0.10 -7.97 4.81
N TRP A 17 0.73 -8.66 5.75
CA TRP A 17 1.43 -9.95 5.60
C TRP A 17 2.63 -9.95 4.65
N GLN A 18 2.89 -8.85 3.95
CA GLN A 18 3.99 -8.70 2.99
C GLN A 18 5.24 -8.11 3.66
N GLY A 19 6.22 -7.76 2.82
CA GLY A 19 7.45 -7.05 3.16
C GLY A 19 7.99 -6.39 1.90
N SER A 20 9.20 -5.83 2.00
CA SER A 20 9.92 -5.17 0.89
C SER A 20 10.06 -6.05 -0.35
N TRP A 21 10.12 -7.38 -0.17
CA TRP A 21 10.18 -8.38 -1.24
C TRP A 21 9.02 -8.25 -2.26
N ALA A 22 7.87 -7.72 -1.84
CA ALA A 22 6.71 -7.56 -2.72
C ALA A 22 6.98 -6.61 -3.91
N TRP A 23 8.02 -5.79 -3.81
CA TRP A 23 8.43 -4.82 -4.81
C TRP A 23 9.57 -5.30 -5.71
N ALA A 24 10.18 -6.47 -5.42
CA ALA A 24 11.39 -6.93 -6.08
C ALA A 24 11.31 -7.01 -7.61
N ALA A 25 10.14 -7.38 -8.16
CA ALA A 25 9.94 -7.44 -9.61
C ALA A 25 9.71 -6.06 -10.26
N LEU A 26 9.21 -5.08 -9.48
CA LEU A 26 8.89 -3.74 -9.95
C LEU A 26 10.09 -2.78 -9.86
N ILE A 27 10.91 -2.90 -8.83
CA ILE A 27 12.07 -2.01 -8.56
C ILE A 27 12.96 -1.84 -9.79
N PRO A 28 13.46 -2.90 -10.45
CA PRO A 28 14.36 -2.72 -11.60
C PRO A 28 13.72 -1.94 -12.77
N LYS A 29 12.39 -2.00 -12.90
CA LYS A 29 11.65 -1.27 -13.95
C LYS A 29 11.55 0.22 -13.64
N LEU A 30 11.36 0.56 -12.37
CA LEU A 30 11.32 1.95 -11.92
C LEU A 30 12.72 2.58 -11.91
N GLU A 31 13.74 1.82 -11.52
CA GLU A 31 15.14 2.28 -11.56
C GLU A 31 15.61 2.52 -13.00
N ALA A 32 15.24 1.65 -13.94
CA ALA A 32 15.48 1.87 -15.36
C ALA A 32 14.78 3.13 -15.92
N ALA A 33 13.69 3.59 -15.27
CA ALA A 33 13.01 4.85 -15.56
C ALA A 33 13.61 6.06 -14.79
N GLY A 34 14.71 5.86 -14.06
CA GLY A 34 15.47 6.91 -13.38
C GLY A 34 14.98 7.24 -11.97
N PHE A 35 14.14 6.40 -11.36
CA PHE A 35 13.75 6.54 -9.95
C PHE A 35 14.76 5.84 -9.01
N ARG A 36 14.80 6.27 -7.75
CA ARG A 36 15.49 5.58 -6.65
C ARG A 36 14.44 4.94 -5.74
N CYS A 37 14.47 3.61 -5.61
CA CYS A 37 13.44 2.85 -4.93
C CYS A 37 13.86 2.48 -3.51
N HIS A 38 13.08 2.88 -2.52
CA HIS A 38 13.26 2.58 -1.09
C HIS A 38 12.08 1.70 -0.62
N ALA A 39 12.19 0.41 -0.88
CA ALA A 39 11.22 -0.57 -0.41
C ALA A 39 11.48 -0.89 1.07
N VAL A 40 10.50 -0.65 1.92
CA VAL A 40 10.65 -0.80 3.38
C VAL A 40 10.00 -2.09 3.89
N ASP A 41 10.58 -2.70 4.92
CA ASP A 41 9.91 -3.66 5.79
C ASP A 41 9.32 -2.89 6.97
N MET A 42 7.99 -2.78 7.03
CA MET A 42 7.34 -2.06 8.12
C MET A 42 7.53 -2.79 9.45
N PRO A 43 7.64 -2.08 10.58
CA PRO A 43 7.77 -2.70 11.89
C PRO A 43 6.80 -3.88 12.12
N GLY A 44 7.33 -5.03 12.53
CA GLY A 44 6.60 -6.28 12.67
C GLY A 44 6.29 -7.03 11.37
N ASN A 45 6.86 -6.62 10.22
CA ASN A 45 6.62 -7.24 8.92
C ASN A 45 7.93 -7.52 8.16
N GLY A 46 7.86 -8.39 7.16
CA GLY A 46 9.02 -8.73 6.35
C GLY A 46 10.15 -9.32 7.18
N HIS A 47 11.29 -8.64 7.22
CA HIS A 47 12.47 -9.01 8.03
C HIS A 47 12.55 -8.24 9.35
N ASP A 48 11.69 -7.27 9.60
CA ASP A 48 11.64 -6.53 10.86
C ASP A 48 11.22 -7.44 12.02
N ARG A 49 11.76 -7.18 13.22
CA ARG A 49 11.59 -8.00 14.43
C ARG A 49 10.83 -7.31 15.55
N THR A 50 10.19 -6.17 15.26
CA THR A 50 9.31 -5.50 16.22
C THR A 50 8.21 -6.46 16.67
N ARG A 51 8.03 -6.56 17.99
CA ARG A 51 7.03 -7.47 18.56
C ARG A 51 5.62 -7.00 18.19
N PRO A 52 4.66 -7.92 17.97
CA PRO A 52 3.30 -7.56 17.54
C PRO A 52 2.61 -6.55 18.48
N GLU A 53 2.81 -6.69 19.79
CA GLU A 53 2.24 -5.82 20.82
C GLU A 53 2.81 -4.39 20.80
N ASP A 54 4.00 -4.20 20.25
CA ASP A 54 4.65 -2.89 20.15
C ASP A 54 4.26 -2.13 18.86
N VAL A 55 3.61 -2.81 17.91
CA VAL A 55 3.23 -2.20 16.64
C VAL A 55 2.10 -1.18 16.83
N SER A 56 2.29 0.00 16.26
CA SER A 56 1.31 1.08 16.26
C SER A 56 1.56 2.05 15.11
N MET A 57 0.59 2.94 14.82
CA MET A 57 0.80 4.02 13.84
C MET A 57 1.98 4.91 14.25
N ALA A 58 2.17 5.18 15.54
CA ALA A 58 3.29 6.00 16.02
C ALA A 58 4.65 5.35 15.73
N ILE A 59 4.77 4.03 15.94
CA ILE A 59 5.99 3.27 15.61
C ILE A 59 6.23 3.27 14.09
N TYR A 60 5.18 3.09 13.28
CA TYR A 60 5.28 3.18 11.83
C TYR A 60 5.80 4.56 11.39
N MET A 61 5.27 5.64 11.98
CA MET A 61 5.70 7.00 11.63
C MET A 61 7.14 7.29 12.10
N ALA A 62 7.53 6.82 13.29
CA ALA A 62 8.90 6.96 13.76
C ALA A 62 9.90 6.27 12.83
N TYR A 63 9.60 5.03 12.42
CA TYR A 63 10.40 4.27 11.48
C TYR A 63 10.52 4.99 10.11
N LEU A 64 9.39 5.42 9.54
CA LEU A 64 9.38 6.08 8.24
C LEU A 64 10.08 7.44 8.27
N ARG A 65 10.01 8.20 9.38
CA ARG A 65 10.81 9.42 9.53
C ARG A 65 12.31 9.12 9.47
N GLY A 66 12.78 8.04 10.12
CA GLY A 66 14.16 7.60 9.99
C GLY A 66 14.56 7.27 8.55
N VAL A 67 13.68 6.61 7.79
CA VAL A 67 13.89 6.35 6.35
C VAL A 67 14.00 7.68 5.58
N LEU A 68 13.10 8.62 5.82
CA LEU A 68 13.13 9.92 5.18
C LEU A 68 14.39 10.71 5.55
N ASP A 69 14.85 10.63 6.80
CA ASP A 69 16.09 11.29 7.25
C ASP A 69 17.31 10.73 6.51
N GLY A 70 17.36 9.42 6.29
CA GLY A 70 18.41 8.78 5.49
C GLY A 70 18.39 9.20 4.01
N ILE A 71 17.22 9.50 3.45
CA ILE A 71 17.07 9.97 2.05
C ILE A 71 17.50 11.46 1.94
N GLY A 72 17.15 12.27 2.94
CA GLY A 72 17.54 13.68 3.03
C GLY A 72 16.82 14.65 2.09
N GLY A 73 16.02 14.15 1.14
CA GLY A 73 15.33 14.93 0.11
C GLY A 73 13.80 14.75 0.10
N PRO A 74 13.12 15.40 -0.86
CA PRO A 74 11.69 15.18 -1.08
C PRO A 74 11.44 13.79 -1.67
N VAL A 75 10.30 13.17 -1.31
CA VAL A 75 9.94 11.83 -1.73
C VAL A 75 8.54 11.76 -2.34
N ILE A 76 8.32 10.72 -3.13
CA ILE A 76 7.02 10.24 -3.55
C ILE A 76 6.73 8.96 -2.75
N VAL A 77 5.56 8.85 -2.15
CA VAL A 77 5.19 7.67 -1.36
C VAL A 77 4.26 6.79 -2.16
N ILE A 78 4.56 5.50 -2.24
CA ILE A 78 3.70 4.49 -2.86
C ILE A 78 3.16 3.57 -1.77
N GLY A 79 1.83 3.50 -1.63
CA GLY A 79 1.17 2.62 -0.67
C GLY A 79 0.35 1.54 -1.37
N HIS A 80 0.69 0.27 -1.14
CA HIS A 80 -0.08 -0.87 -1.61
C HIS A 80 -1.03 -1.38 -0.52
N SER A 81 -2.31 -1.63 -0.86
CA SER A 81 -3.27 -2.23 0.09
C SER A 81 -3.31 -1.44 1.42
N SER A 82 -3.13 -2.08 2.58
CA SER A 82 -3.07 -1.40 3.90
C SER A 82 -1.94 -0.37 4.01
N GLY A 83 -0.87 -0.50 3.23
CA GLY A 83 0.18 0.51 3.11
C GLY A 83 -0.34 1.89 2.68
N GLY A 84 -1.52 1.95 2.05
CA GLY A 84 -2.19 3.21 1.70
C GLY A 84 -2.61 4.04 2.91
N ILE A 85 -3.05 3.41 4.01
CA ILE A 85 -3.39 4.11 5.26
C ILE A 85 -2.11 4.74 5.86
N ILE A 86 -1.03 3.95 5.86
CA ILE A 86 0.28 4.38 6.38
C ILE A 86 0.85 5.52 5.53
N ALA A 87 0.76 5.41 4.20
CA ALA A 87 1.17 6.45 3.26
C ALA A 87 0.39 7.76 3.48
N SER A 88 -0.92 7.67 3.77
CA SER A 88 -1.76 8.82 4.07
C SER A 88 -1.30 9.52 5.36
N GLN A 89 -1.02 8.75 6.43
CA GLN A 89 -0.54 9.30 7.70
C GLN A 89 0.85 9.93 7.54
N LEU A 90 1.75 9.29 6.78
CA LEU A 90 3.07 9.87 6.49
C LEU A 90 2.93 11.20 5.74
N GLY A 91 2.03 11.28 4.78
CA GLY A 91 1.73 12.53 4.08
C GLY A 91 1.17 13.61 5.00
N GLU A 92 0.37 13.25 6.00
CA GLU A 92 -0.12 14.19 7.01
C GLU A 92 1.02 14.73 7.87
N GLU A 93 1.89 13.84 8.39
CA GLU A 93 2.94 14.24 9.33
C GLU A 93 4.13 14.91 8.64
N GLU A 94 4.49 14.46 7.43
CA GLU A 94 5.67 14.89 6.68
C GLU A 94 5.29 15.64 5.38
N ALA A 95 4.22 16.45 5.41
CA ALA A 95 3.68 17.15 4.24
C ALA A 95 4.70 18.06 3.50
N LYS A 96 5.77 18.47 4.15
CA LYS A 96 6.85 19.26 3.51
C LYS A 96 7.76 18.37 2.64
N ARG A 97 7.95 17.11 3.05
CA ARG A 97 8.85 16.13 2.42
C ARG A 97 8.13 15.23 1.42
N VAL A 98 6.88 14.85 1.69
CA VAL A 98 6.04 14.04 0.80
C VAL A 98 5.42 14.93 -0.28
N LYS A 99 5.89 14.80 -1.52
CA LYS A 99 5.45 15.61 -2.67
C LYS A 99 4.22 15.07 -3.35
N SER A 100 4.06 13.74 -3.36
CA SER A 100 2.85 13.08 -3.85
C SER A 100 2.69 11.69 -3.25
N ILE A 101 1.46 11.16 -3.31
CA ILE A 101 1.15 9.80 -2.84
C ILE A 101 0.46 9.03 -3.96
N LEU A 102 0.98 7.84 -4.26
CA LEU A 102 0.37 6.89 -5.18
C LEU A 102 -0.20 5.70 -4.40
N TYR A 103 -1.46 5.39 -4.65
CA TYR A 103 -2.13 4.22 -4.10
C TYR A 103 -2.22 3.14 -5.17
N ILE A 104 -1.72 1.94 -4.89
CA ILE A 104 -1.87 0.76 -5.75
C ILE A 104 -2.84 -0.18 -5.05
N ALA A 105 -4.08 -0.29 -5.52
CA ALA A 105 -5.17 -0.97 -4.80
C ALA A 105 -5.18 -0.59 -3.31
N GLY A 106 -4.74 0.65 -3.01
CA GLY A 106 -4.40 1.11 -1.67
C GLY A 106 -5.62 1.58 -0.89
N MET A 107 -5.56 1.43 0.42
CA MET A 107 -6.63 1.87 1.32
C MET A 107 -6.51 3.38 1.58
N MET A 108 -7.19 4.19 0.75
CA MET A 108 -7.31 5.64 0.87
C MET A 108 -8.63 5.96 1.59
N LEU A 109 -8.59 6.22 2.89
CA LEU A 109 -9.76 6.32 3.76
C LEU A 109 -9.94 7.73 4.34
N LEU A 110 -11.14 8.02 4.83
CA LEU A 110 -11.41 9.23 5.62
C LEU A 110 -10.59 9.26 6.90
N SER A 111 -10.35 10.47 7.42
CA SER A 111 -9.70 10.65 8.72
C SER A 111 -10.46 9.88 9.82
N GLY A 112 -9.76 9.00 10.53
CA GLY A 112 -10.29 8.18 11.60
C GLY A 112 -11.03 6.92 11.16
N MET A 113 -11.29 6.72 9.87
CA MET A 113 -11.97 5.53 9.34
C MET A 113 -11.02 4.33 9.30
N LYS A 114 -11.49 3.18 9.78
CA LYS A 114 -10.82 1.89 9.63
C LYS A 114 -11.32 1.16 8.38
N PHE A 115 -10.45 0.38 7.73
CA PHE A 115 -10.85 -0.41 6.57
C PHE A 115 -11.93 -1.45 6.90
N ALA A 116 -11.92 -1.99 8.11
CA ALA A 116 -12.95 -2.92 8.59
C ALA A 116 -14.37 -2.35 8.51
N GLU A 117 -14.55 -1.04 8.70
CA GLU A 117 -15.86 -0.37 8.57
C GLU A 117 -16.37 -0.43 7.11
N LEU A 118 -15.48 -0.19 6.16
CA LEU A 118 -15.81 -0.30 4.73
C LEU A 118 -16.16 -1.75 4.34
N VAL A 119 -15.38 -2.72 4.83
CA VAL A 119 -15.66 -4.15 4.64
C VAL A 119 -17.02 -4.51 5.22
N ALA A 120 -17.31 -4.10 6.45
CA ALA A 120 -18.59 -4.38 7.12
C ALA A 120 -19.79 -3.79 6.37
N ASP A 121 -19.63 -2.60 5.78
CA ASP A 121 -20.70 -1.98 4.99
C ASP A 121 -20.95 -2.75 3.68
N PHE A 122 -19.91 -3.06 2.93
CA PHE A 122 -20.04 -3.75 1.64
C PHE A 122 -20.47 -5.21 1.78
N SER A 123 -20.02 -5.92 2.83
CA SER A 123 -20.31 -7.35 3.02
C SER A 123 -21.77 -7.64 3.36
N LYS A 124 -22.56 -6.63 3.77
CA LYS A 124 -24.01 -6.75 3.95
C LYS A 124 -24.72 -7.18 2.66
N ASN A 125 -24.22 -6.69 1.51
CA ASN A 125 -24.85 -6.93 0.21
C ASN A 125 -24.01 -7.81 -0.72
N ASP A 126 -22.71 -7.98 -0.40
CA ASP A 126 -21.80 -8.79 -1.19
C ASP A 126 -20.74 -9.43 -0.28
N PRO A 127 -20.91 -10.73 0.04
CA PRO A 127 -19.96 -11.48 0.86
C PRO A 127 -18.51 -11.50 0.31
N ALA A 128 -18.33 -11.31 -1.01
CA ALA A 128 -16.99 -11.22 -1.60
C ALA A 128 -16.18 -10.02 -1.07
N ALA A 129 -16.85 -8.99 -0.54
CA ALA A 129 -16.20 -7.85 0.10
C ALA A 129 -15.39 -8.22 1.36
N LEU A 130 -15.63 -9.37 1.95
CA LEU A 130 -14.79 -9.91 3.04
C LEU A 130 -13.36 -10.22 2.56
N GLY A 131 -13.15 -10.41 1.25
CA GLY A 131 -11.84 -10.65 0.65
C GLY A 131 -11.09 -11.78 1.32
N ILE A 132 -9.94 -11.45 1.94
CA ILE A 132 -9.09 -12.43 2.62
C ILE A 132 -9.56 -12.81 4.03
N VAL A 133 -10.43 -12.02 4.65
CA VAL A 133 -10.82 -12.16 6.08
C VAL A 133 -11.29 -13.58 6.45
N PRO A 134 -12.13 -14.29 5.66
CA PRO A 134 -12.58 -15.64 5.99
C PRO A 134 -11.49 -16.70 5.98
N TYR A 135 -10.31 -16.39 5.44
CA TYR A 135 -9.19 -17.31 5.26
C TYR A 135 -8.03 -17.05 6.24
N LEU A 136 -8.22 -16.13 7.19
CA LEU A 136 -7.20 -15.82 8.18
C LEU A 136 -7.12 -16.92 9.25
N ALA A 137 -5.88 -17.26 9.63
CA ALA A 137 -5.60 -18.04 10.81
C ALA A 137 -4.94 -17.13 11.85
N TRP A 138 -5.43 -17.20 13.08
CA TRP A 138 -5.03 -16.33 14.19
C TRP A 138 -4.07 -17.05 15.11
N SER A 139 -3.11 -16.32 15.70
CA SER A 139 -2.34 -16.81 16.84
C SER A 139 -3.25 -17.04 18.05
N ARG A 140 -2.78 -17.82 19.03
CA ARG A 140 -3.57 -18.15 20.24
C ARG A 140 -3.98 -16.92 21.02
N ASP A 141 -3.09 -15.92 21.11
CA ASP A 141 -3.30 -14.63 21.79
C ASP A 141 -4.03 -13.60 20.91
N ARG A 142 -4.27 -13.94 19.64
CA ARG A 142 -4.88 -13.07 18.60
C ARG A 142 -4.08 -11.80 18.29
N GLU A 143 -2.83 -11.72 18.69
CA GLU A 143 -1.94 -10.58 18.36
C GLU A 143 -1.47 -10.60 16.90
N THR A 144 -1.51 -11.78 16.23
CA THR A 144 -1.16 -11.88 14.81
C THR A 144 -2.16 -12.72 14.04
N SER A 145 -2.23 -12.45 12.73
CA SER A 145 -2.91 -13.32 11.77
C SER A 145 -1.97 -13.77 10.65
N THR A 146 -2.29 -14.90 10.05
CA THR A 146 -1.59 -15.46 8.89
C THR A 146 -2.56 -15.79 7.78
N VAL A 147 -2.06 -15.78 6.54
CA VAL A 147 -2.81 -16.19 5.35
C VAL A 147 -2.28 -17.52 4.84
N LYS A 148 -3.15 -18.52 4.73
CA LYS A 148 -2.76 -19.83 4.19
C LYS A 148 -2.37 -19.69 2.70
N PRO A 149 -1.32 -20.41 2.22
CA PRO A 149 -0.82 -20.26 0.85
C PRO A 149 -1.90 -20.43 -0.25
N GLY A 150 -2.85 -21.37 -0.05
CA GLY A 150 -3.96 -21.57 -0.99
C GLY A 150 -4.88 -20.35 -1.10
N ALA A 151 -5.18 -19.71 0.03
CA ALA A 151 -5.99 -18.50 0.07
C ALA A 151 -5.24 -17.31 -0.53
N ALA A 152 -3.94 -17.16 -0.22
CA ALA A 152 -3.11 -16.12 -0.81
C ALA A 152 -3.09 -16.20 -2.34
N ARG A 153 -2.92 -17.41 -2.91
CA ARG A 153 -2.98 -17.63 -4.37
C ARG A 153 -4.32 -17.24 -4.97
N LYS A 154 -5.42 -17.59 -4.30
CA LYS A 154 -6.77 -17.32 -4.78
C LYS A 154 -7.14 -15.85 -4.72
N ILE A 155 -6.76 -15.14 -3.65
CA ILE A 155 -7.26 -13.79 -3.34
C ILE A 155 -6.24 -12.70 -3.73
N PHE A 156 -4.93 -12.93 -3.51
CA PHE A 156 -3.91 -11.91 -3.78
C PHE A 156 -3.19 -12.10 -5.11
N TYR A 157 -2.99 -13.36 -5.53
CA TYR A 157 -2.07 -13.71 -6.63
C TYR A 157 -2.74 -14.51 -7.75
N GLN A 158 -4.08 -14.37 -7.89
CA GLN A 158 -4.88 -15.15 -8.84
C GLN A 158 -4.51 -14.94 -10.32
N ASP A 159 -3.89 -13.80 -10.64
CA ASP A 159 -3.43 -13.43 -11.98
C ASP A 159 -1.91 -13.55 -12.16
N CYS A 160 -1.19 -13.99 -11.13
CA CYS A 160 0.21 -14.37 -11.24
C CYS A 160 0.36 -15.76 -11.86
N SER A 161 1.47 -16.02 -12.56
CA SER A 161 1.82 -17.39 -12.92
C SER A 161 1.96 -18.28 -11.68
N ASN A 162 1.65 -19.57 -11.79
CA ASN A 162 1.71 -20.52 -10.66
C ASN A 162 3.05 -20.49 -9.90
N PRO A 163 4.24 -20.47 -10.55
CA PRO A 163 5.51 -20.35 -9.84
C PRO A 163 5.62 -19.07 -9.02
N LYS A 164 5.24 -17.91 -9.59
CA LYS A 164 5.26 -16.62 -8.90
C LYS A 164 4.28 -16.59 -7.73
N ALA A 165 3.05 -17.04 -7.93
CA ALA A 165 2.03 -17.09 -6.88
C ALA A 165 2.46 -17.98 -5.71
N ASN A 166 3.06 -19.15 -5.99
CA ASN A 166 3.58 -20.06 -4.98
C ASN A 166 4.76 -19.46 -4.21
N ALA A 167 5.70 -18.83 -4.90
CA ALA A 167 6.83 -18.16 -4.26
C ALA A 167 6.36 -17.02 -3.35
N ALA A 168 5.50 -16.13 -3.84
CA ALA A 168 4.96 -15.01 -3.08
C ALA A 168 4.15 -15.48 -1.85
N ALA A 169 3.32 -16.53 -2.00
CA ALA A 169 2.53 -17.07 -0.89
C ALA A 169 3.40 -17.64 0.24
N LYS A 170 4.59 -18.19 -0.06
CA LYS A 170 5.56 -18.69 0.93
C LYS A 170 6.29 -17.57 1.68
N LEU A 171 6.36 -16.37 1.09
CA LEU A 171 7.03 -15.21 1.68
C LEU A 171 6.12 -14.43 2.64
N LEU A 172 4.81 -14.68 2.63
CA LEU A 172 3.90 -14.05 3.59
C LEU A 172 4.29 -14.44 5.03
N ARG A 173 4.22 -13.47 5.94
CA ARG A 173 4.55 -13.62 7.36
C ARG A 173 3.34 -13.33 8.24
N PRO A 174 3.33 -13.80 9.50
CA PRO A 174 2.35 -13.32 10.47
C PRO A 174 2.35 -11.80 10.50
N HIS A 175 1.16 -11.20 10.50
CA HIS A 175 0.99 -9.75 10.53
C HIS A 175 0.41 -9.31 11.87
N PRO A 176 0.99 -8.30 12.53
CA PRO A 176 0.45 -7.75 13.77
C PRO A 176 -0.96 -7.18 13.57
N GLU A 177 -1.93 -7.63 14.37
CA GLU A 177 -3.31 -7.15 14.25
C GLU A 177 -3.44 -5.66 14.59
N ARG A 178 -2.62 -5.17 15.51
CA ARG A 178 -2.50 -3.73 15.78
C ARG A 178 -2.09 -2.92 14.56
N GLY A 179 -1.31 -3.52 13.64
CA GLY A 179 -0.95 -2.94 12.34
C GLY A 179 -2.07 -3.01 11.30
N ARG A 180 -3.07 -3.89 11.50
CA ARG A 180 -4.27 -3.96 10.65
C ARG A 180 -5.39 -3.04 11.14
N ASP A 181 -5.51 -2.87 12.45
CA ASP A 181 -6.56 -2.07 13.09
C ASP A 181 -6.17 -0.57 13.21
N ILE A 182 -5.50 -0.06 12.19
CA ILE A 182 -5.05 1.33 12.13
C ILE A 182 -6.03 2.22 11.38
N ALA A 183 -6.05 3.51 11.76
CA ALA A 183 -6.72 4.58 11.04
C ALA A 183 -5.80 5.80 10.96
N ALA A 184 -5.76 6.47 9.82
CA ALA A 184 -4.99 7.70 9.66
C ALA A 184 -5.77 8.90 10.25
N ARG A 185 -5.06 9.86 10.83
CA ARG A 185 -5.60 11.14 11.30
C ARG A 185 -5.17 12.23 10.34
N LEU A 186 -6.10 12.68 9.50
CA LEU A 186 -5.82 13.51 8.32
C LEU A 186 -6.50 14.87 8.42
N THR A 187 -5.82 15.90 7.90
CA THR A 187 -6.35 17.27 7.81
C THR A 187 -6.39 17.78 6.38
N LYS A 188 -7.30 18.71 6.10
CA LYS A 188 -7.36 19.39 4.78
C LYS A 188 -6.12 20.24 4.52
N GLY A 189 -5.48 20.76 5.57
CA GLY A 189 -4.34 21.67 5.47
C GLY A 189 -3.02 21.00 5.15
N ARG A 190 -2.88 19.70 5.43
CA ARG A 190 -1.66 18.90 5.20
C ARG A 190 -1.91 17.82 4.14
N PHE A 191 -2.38 16.64 4.55
CA PHE A 191 -2.71 15.55 3.61
C PHE A 191 -3.60 16.01 2.45
N GLY A 192 -4.62 16.83 2.74
CA GLY A 192 -5.58 17.31 1.74
C GLY A 192 -4.95 18.14 0.62
N ARG A 193 -3.76 18.68 0.81
CA ARG A 193 -3.02 19.47 -0.19
C ARG A 193 -2.01 18.64 -1.00
N ILE A 194 -1.73 17.41 -0.61
CA ILE A 194 -0.77 16.56 -1.31
C ILE A 194 -1.41 16.03 -2.60
N PRO A 195 -0.78 16.20 -3.77
CA PRO A 195 -1.19 15.58 -5.01
C PRO A 195 -1.23 14.05 -4.86
N ARG A 196 -2.30 13.43 -5.36
CA ARG A 196 -2.51 11.99 -5.21
C ARG A 196 -2.90 11.33 -6.52
N ALA A 197 -2.42 10.09 -6.71
CA ALA A 197 -2.90 9.21 -7.77
C ALA A 197 -3.39 7.89 -7.18
N PHE A 198 -4.42 7.32 -7.79
CA PHE A 198 -4.94 6.01 -7.42
C PHE A 198 -4.90 5.08 -8.65
N ILE A 199 -4.16 3.98 -8.52
CA ILE A 199 -4.08 2.93 -9.53
C ILE A 199 -5.02 1.81 -9.11
N GLU A 200 -6.17 1.75 -9.79
CA GLU A 200 -7.20 0.73 -9.56
C GLU A 200 -6.75 -0.63 -10.12
N ALA A 201 -6.73 -1.67 -9.29
CA ALA A 201 -6.62 -3.05 -9.73
C ALA A 201 -8.03 -3.59 -10.01
N ARG A 202 -8.41 -3.70 -11.29
CA ARG A 202 -9.82 -3.94 -11.66
C ARG A 202 -10.30 -5.36 -11.35
N LEU A 203 -9.38 -6.33 -11.27
CA LEU A 203 -9.67 -7.74 -11.01
C LEU A 203 -9.38 -8.14 -9.55
N ASP A 204 -9.17 -7.16 -8.66
CA ASP A 204 -8.82 -7.38 -7.26
C ASP A 204 -9.94 -8.12 -6.50
N GLN A 205 -9.57 -9.22 -5.83
CA GLN A 205 -10.46 -10.04 -5.00
C GLN A 205 -10.26 -9.79 -3.49
N SER A 206 -9.27 -8.99 -3.10
CA SER A 206 -9.02 -8.61 -1.71
C SER A 206 -9.66 -7.27 -1.36
N VAL A 207 -9.36 -6.25 -2.15
CA VAL A 207 -9.99 -4.92 -2.07
C VAL A 207 -10.78 -4.72 -3.36
N LEU A 208 -12.02 -5.18 -3.38
CA LEU A 208 -12.82 -5.21 -4.60
C LEU A 208 -12.82 -3.86 -5.32
N HIS A 209 -12.81 -3.88 -6.65
CA HIS A 209 -12.77 -2.67 -7.47
C HIS A 209 -13.84 -1.64 -7.06
N LYS A 210 -15.08 -2.10 -6.73
CA LYS A 210 -16.14 -1.22 -6.22
C LYS A 210 -15.79 -0.55 -4.89
N MET A 211 -15.01 -1.22 -4.02
CA MET A 211 -14.52 -0.63 -2.77
C MET A 211 -13.43 0.41 -3.04
N GLN A 212 -12.51 0.13 -3.99
CA GLN A 212 -11.51 1.09 -4.45
C GLN A 212 -12.18 2.36 -4.99
N ARG A 213 -13.25 2.20 -5.78
CA ARG A 213 -14.06 3.32 -6.30
C ARG A 213 -14.78 4.10 -5.18
N ARG A 214 -15.28 3.39 -4.16
CA ARG A 214 -15.91 4.01 -3.00
C ARG A 214 -14.92 4.87 -2.21
N MET A 215 -13.72 4.36 -1.96
CA MET A 215 -12.66 5.12 -1.27
C MET A 215 -12.33 6.43 -2.00
N GLN A 216 -12.20 6.39 -3.33
CA GLN A 216 -11.95 7.59 -4.14
C GLN A 216 -13.11 8.59 -4.10
N LYS A 217 -14.35 8.13 -3.95
CA LYS A 217 -15.51 9.03 -3.75
C LYS A 217 -15.50 9.64 -2.34
N LEU A 218 -15.08 8.88 -1.33
CA LEU A 218 -14.98 9.37 0.04
C LEU A 218 -13.84 10.37 0.22
N VAL A 219 -12.71 10.14 -0.47
CA VAL A 219 -11.50 10.99 -0.41
C VAL A 219 -11.19 11.50 -1.82
N PRO A 220 -11.90 12.52 -2.31
CA PRO A 220 -11.75 13.00 -3.67
C PRO A 220 -10.42 13.70 -3.92
N GLY A 221 -10.07 13.92 -5.20
CA GLY A 221 -8.90 14.68 -5.65
C GLY A 221 -7.68 13.83 -6.01
N ALA A 222 -7.80 12.49 -6.03
CA ALA A 222 -6.76 11.64 -6.60
C ALA A 222 -6.95 11.49 -8.14
N HIS A 223 -5.88 11.63 -8.92
CA HIS A 223 -5.88 11.27 -10.35
C HIS A 223 -6.05 9.75 -10.47
N ARG A 224 -6.95 9.32 -11.36
CA ARG A 224 -7.33 7.93 -11.47
C ARG A 224 -6.65 7.24 -12.65
N TYR A 225 -6.00 6.13 -12.35
CA TYR A 225 -5.44 5.19 -13.31
C TYR A 225 -6.00 3.80 -13.04
N SER A 226 -5.87 2.88 -13.97
CA SER A 226 -6.33 1.49 -13.77
C SER A 226 -5.42 0.49 -14.46
N ILE A 227 -5.39 -0.72 -13.92
CA ILE A 227 -4.70 -1.87 -14.48
C ILE A 227 -5.62 -3.10 -14.40
N ASP A 228 -5.64 -3.92 -15.45
CA ASP A 228 -6.36 -5.20 -15.48
C ASP A 228 -5.54 -6.29 -14.78
N SER A 229 -5.49 -6.19 -13.46
CA SER A 229 -4.74 -7.08 -12.58
C SER A 229 -5.50 -7.34 -11.29
N GLY A 230 -5.14 -8.44 -10.63
CA GLY A 230 -5.55 -8.76 -9.28
C GLY A 230 -4.91 -7.84 -8.24
N HIS A 231 -4.92 -8.29 -6.97
CA HIS A 231 -4.51 -7.48 -5.82
C HIS A 231 -3.03 -7.06 -5.84
N ALA A 232 -2.16 -7.80 -6.51
CA ALA A 232 -0.72 -7.58 -6.49
C ALA A 232 -0.14 -7.30 -7.89
N PRO A 233 -0.51 -6.19 -8.56
CA PRO A 233 -0.02 -5.86 -9.90
C PRO A 233 1.50 -5.70 -9.96
N GLN A 234 2.14 -5.31 -8.87
CA GLN A 234 3.60 -5.22 -8.75
C GLN A 234 4.31 -6.58 -8.93
N LEU A 235 3.61 -7.69 -8.71
CA LEU A 235 4.10 -9.04 -8.95
C LEU A 235 3.58 -9.62 -10.27
N ALA A 236 2.30 -9.40 -10.57
CA ALA A 236 1.64 -9.97 -11.74
C ALA A 236 2.08 -9.29 -13.04
N GLN A 237 2.10 -7.96 -13.06
CA GLN A 237 2.31 -7.14 -14.26
C GLN A 237 3.27 -5.96 -14.00
N PRO A 238 4.52 -6.21 -13.54
CA PRO A 238 5.44 -5.15 -13.12
C PRO A 238 5.78 -4.14 -14.24
N ASP A 239 5.91 -4.60 -15.51
CA ASP A 239 6.23 -3.71 -16.64
C ASP A 239 5.06 -2.74 -16.95
N ALA A 240 3.83 -3.24 -16.95
CA ALA A 240 2.65 -2.42 -17.17
C ALA A 240 2.45 -1.42 -16.01
N LEU A 241 2.64 -1.89 -14.78
CA LEU A 241 2.51 -1.06 -13.59
C LEU A 241 3.58 0.05 -13.56
N ALA A 242 4.84 -0.24 -13.90
CA ALA A 242 5.91 0.76 -13.96
C ALA A 242 5.56 1.90 -14.94
N LYS A 243 5.03 1.56 -16.11
CA LYS A 243 4.57 2.57 -17.10
C LYS A 243 3.44 3.44 -16.56
N ILE A 244 2.50 2.84 -15.80
CA ILE A 244 1.39 3.59 -15.19
C ILE A 244 1.92 4.50 -14.08
N ILE A 245 2.83 4.02 -13.23
CA ILE A 245 3.46 4.81 -12.17
C ILE A 245 4.20 6.01 -12.77
N GLY A 246 5.00 5.81 -13.83
CA GLY A 246 5.71 6.91 -14.51
C GLY A 246 4.76 8.00 -15.02
N ARG A 247 3.67 7.59 -15.69
CA ARG A 247 2.63 8.54 -16.15
C ARG A 247 1.91 9.24 -15.00
N ALA A 248 1.63 8.50 -13.91
CA ALA A 248 0.96 9.07 -12.75
C ALA A 248 1.84 10.11 -12.05
N ILE A 249 3.14 9.85 -11.91
CA ILE A 249 4.09 10.78 -11.32
C ILE A 249 4.23 12.04 -12.19
N ALA A 250 4.38 11.89 -13.51
CA ALA A 250 4.43 13.03 -14.40
C ALA A 250 3.19 13.94 -14.25
N GLY A 251 1.98 13.37 -14.31
CA GLY A 251 0.75 14.15 -14.16
C GLY A 251 0.44 14.67 -12.74
N LEU A 252 1.27 14.38 -11.74
CA LEU A 252 1.16 14.95 -10.39
C LEU A 252 2.18 16.07 -10.13
N LEU A 253 3.25 16.13 -10.93
CA LEU A 253 4.35 17.09 -10.75
C LEU A 253 4.29 18.24 -11.77
N ASP A 254 3.45 18.12 -12.81
CA ASP A 254 3.08 19.19 -13.72
C ASP A 254 2.11 20.19 -13.03
#